data_8b9b98812d98478ba17aed6cf480c6fc
#
_entry.id   8b9b98812d98478ba17aed6cf480c6fc
#
_cell.length_a   1.000
_cell.length_b   1.000
_cell.length_c   1.000
_cell.angle_alpha   90.00
_cell.angle_beta   90.00
_cell.angle_gamma   90.00
#
_symmetry.space_group_name_H-M   'P 1'
#
loop_
_entity.id
_entity.type
_entity.pdbx_description
1 polymer ?
#
loop_
_entity_poly.entity_id
_entity_poly.type
_entity_poly.pdbx_seq_one_letter_code
_entity_poly.pdbx_strand_id
1 'polypeptide(L)'
;MKWALALMVSVPFIYSCEGNDPQLKPEIAVRANTVEATGGDQFMSVTASGNWSIAVKDQSGGPLSWVSVKPSSGYGSMSNVILTVEKNNGESVRTAILELTADGNRTTVALTQHGTKESGGSEDVVVPEGCPDLRKVGWLEIPGIPEGTKLGHFSHSMTIGPVKTRNYSYSWDYGNFVAPWVAYPLSRWTIGSGNRTNAWGVDPYLSEKQQPVLYMRGFRSTSSRHYDRGHQLPSADRLHNGANQATFYGTNMTPQLSELNQHFWAKLEGKVRSWAGSSDTCYVVTGCLTELSTEYALDNVGKKITVPSHYYKAVLRYSKSTTLGFSGYMGCAILLEHKNYGNGSNFKEYAISIDELEKKTGIDFYPNLSKLIGKDAAAKVEAQDPKTISWWW
;
A
#
# COMPACT_ATOMS: atom_id res chain seq x y z
N MET A 1 -42.55 -21.60 -60.25
CA MET A 1 -41.71 -22.11 -59.14
C MET A 1 -40.33 -22.40 -59.65
N LYS A 2 -39.37 -21.48 -59.46
CA LYS A 2 -37.95 -21.73 -59.71
C LYS A 2 -37.19 -21.08 -58.54
N TRP A 3 -36.52 -21.89 -57.78
CA TRP A 3 -35.68 -21.48 -56.66
C TRP A 3 -34.32 -21.09 -57.25
N ALA A 4 -33.87 -19.86 -56.98
CA ALA A 4 -32.52 -19.43 -57.27
C ALA A 4 -31.69 -19.54 -56.01
N LEU A 5 -30.65 -20.41 -56.09
CA LEU A 5 -29.67 -20.61 -55.04
C LEU A 5 -28.60 -19.50 -55.17
N ALA A 6 -28.52 -18.61 -54.18
CA ALA A 6 -27.43 -17.62 -54.11
C ALA A 6 -26.24 -18.23 -53.41
N LEU A 7 -25.13 -18.38 -54.15
CA LEU A 7 -23.85 -18.81 -53.62
C LEU A 7 -23.20 -17.63 -52.92
N MET A 8 -23.07 -17.66 -51.57
CA MET A 8 -22.23 -16.74 -50.83
C MET A 8 -20.78 -17.21 -50.89
N VAL A 9 -19.96 -16.46 -51.61
CA VAL A 9 -18.50 -16.59 -51.57
C VAL A 9 -17.99 -15.85 -50.36
N SER A 10 -17.55 -16.60 -49.36
CA SER A 10 -16.84 -16.02 -48.19
C SER A 10 -15.38 -15.78 -48.55
N VAL A 11 -15.00 -14.52 -48.66
CA VAL A 11 -13.60 -14.08 -48.74
C VAL A 11 -13.02 -14.14 -47.36
N PRO A 12 -11.93 -14.86 -47.09
CA PRO A 12 -11.26 -14.79 -45.79
C PRO A 12 -10.49 -13.47 -45.72
N PHE A 13 -10.92 -12.57 -44.85
CA PHE A 13 -10.11 -11.43 -44.42
C PHE A 13 -8.95 -11.98 -43.60
N ILE A 14 -7.77 -12.03 -44.21
CA ILE A 14 -6.53 -12.20 -43.45
C ILE A 14 -6.23 -10.85 -42.77
N TYR A 15 -6.57 -10.73 -41.54
CA TYR A 15 -6.05 -9.65 -40.69
C TYR A 15 -4.58 -10.00 -40.36
N SER A 16 -3.66 -9.36 -41.08
CA SER A 16 -2.28 -9.23 -40.63
C SER A 16 -2.28 -8.22 -39.47
N CYS A 17 -2.33 -8.71 -38.25
CA CYS A 17 -1.96 -7.93 -37.10
C CYS A 17 -0.43 -7.90 -36.99
N GLU A 18 0.20 -6.97 -37.68
CA GLU A 18 1.48 -6.43 -37.22
C GLU A 18 1.18 -5.45 -36.11
N GLY A 19 0.85 -5.97 -34.92
CA GLY A 19 0.84 -5.22 -33.67
C GLY A 19 2.26 -5.24 -33.13
N ASN A 20 2.91 -4.11 -33.03
CA ASN A 20 4.00 -3.88 -32.10
C ASN A 20 3.44 -4.05 -30.68
N ASP A 21 3.34 -5.27 -30.19
CA ASP A 21 3.17 -5.52 -28.76
C ASP A 21 4.39 -4.91 -28.06
N PRO A 22 4.19 -3.99 -27.08
CA PRO A 22 5.31 -3.47 -26.33
C PRO A 22 6.05 -4.65 -25.70
N GLN A 23 7.28 -4.91 -26.14
CA GLN A 23 8.08 -5.98 -25.58
C GLN A 23 8.12 -5.82 -24.08
N LEU A 24 7.63 -6.84 -23.36
CA LEU A 24 7.69 -6.91 -21.90
C LEU A 24 9.15 -6.76 -21.49
N LYS A 25 9.47 -5.71 -20.75
CA LYS A 25 10.81 -5.56 -20.17
C LYS A 25 11.04 -6.71 -19.18
N PRO A 26 12.14 -7.47 -19.33
CA PRO A 26 12.47 -8.49 -18.36
C PRO A 26 12.62 -7.89 -16.97
N GLU A 27 11.93 -8.46 -16.01
CA GLU A 27 11.93 -8.02 -14.62
C GLU A 27 12.01 -9.21 -13.68
N ILE A 28 12.73 -9.03 -12.59
CA ILE A 28 12.79 -9.96 -11.46
C ILE A 28 12.26 -9.23 -10.23
N ALA A 29 11.24 -9.78 -9.61
CA ALA A 29 10.70 -9.25 -8.38
C ALA A 29 10.87 -10.30 -7.28
N VAL A 30 11.75 -10.02 -6.33
CA VAL A 30 11.89 -10.80 -5.11
C VAL A 30 10.86 -10.31 -4.09
N ARG A 31 10.37 -11.21 -3.28
CA ARG A 31 9.36 -10.93 -2.27
C ARG A 31 9.88 -9.99 -1.17
N ALA A 32 11.10 -10.21 -0.72
CA ALA A 32 11.80 -9.36 0.21
C ALA A 32 13.27 -9.24 -0.19
N ASN A 33 13.77 -8.01 -0.29
CA ASN A 33 15.17 -7.74 -0.61
C ASN A 33 16.08 -7.93 0.61
N THR A 34 15.49 -7.99 1.82
CA THR A 34 16.17 -8.22 3.08
C THR A 34 15.62 -9.48 3.73
N VAL A 35 16.50 -10.37 4.16
CA VAL A 35 16.20 -11.66 4.76
C VAL A 35 16.89 -11.76 6.11
N GLU A 36 16.22 -12.35 7.09
CA GLU A 36 16.75 -12.59 8.42
C GLU A 36 17.94 -13.56 8.41
N ALA A 37 18.75 -13.52 9.47
CA ALA A 37 19.88 -14.43 9.64
C ALA A 37 19.48 -15.92 9.55
N THR A 38 18.24 -16.27 9.95
CA THR A 38 17.72 -17.65 9.88
C THR A 38 17.59 -18.17 8.45
N GLY A 39 17.57 -17.29 7.44
CA GLY A 39 17.28 -17.68 6.05
C GLY A 39 15.86 -18.21 5.86
N GLY A 40 15.68 -19.03 4.85
CA GLY A 40 14.40 -19.66 4.50
C GLY A 40 14.06 -19.53 3.02
N ASP A 41 12.93 -20.11 2.66
CA ASP A 41 12.40 -20.05 1.29
C ASP A 41 11.47 -18.86 1.12
N GLN A 42 11.57 -18.20 -0.02
CA GLN A 42 10.61 -17.19 -0.46
C GLN A 42 10.28 -17.37 -1.95
N PHE A 43 9.09 -16.91 -2.35
CA PHE A 43 8.74 -16.89 -3.76
C PHE A 43 9.21 -15.60 -4.43
N MET A 44 9.58 -15.72 -5.69
CA MET A 44 9.91 -14.60 -6.56
C MET A 44 9.20 -14.77 -7.89
N SER A 45 9.03 -13.68 -8.61
CA SER A 45 8.48 -13.70 -9.96
C SER A 45 9.49 -13.23 -10.99
N VAL A 46 9.37 -13.79 -12.17
CA VAL A 46 10.08 -13.41 -13.39
C VAL A 46 9.06 -12.93 -14.41
N THR A 47 9.28 -11.78 -14.99
CA THR A 47 8.55 -11.28 -16.16
C THR A 47 9.48 -11.38 -17.36
N ALA A 48 9.09 -12.13 -18.37
CA ALA A 48 9.84 -12.30 -19.63
C ALA A 48 8.91 -12.73 -20.74
N SER A 49 9.25 -12.40 -21.99
CA SER A 49 8.53 -12.86 -23.19
C SER A 49 9.07 -14.17 -23.77
N GLY A 50 10.32 -14.52 -23.50
CA GLY A 50 11.02 -15.68 -24.03
C GLY A 50 11.74 -16.50 -22.97
N ASN A 51 12.85 -17.12 -23.37
CA ASN A 51 13.72 -17.88 -22.47
C ASN A 51 14.43 -16.96 -21.49
N TRP A 52 14.53 -17.40 -20.25
CA TRP A 52 15.25 -16.68 -19.22
C TRP A 52 16.12 -17.59 -18.34
N SER A 53 17.14 -17.00 -17.72
CA SER A 53 17.97 -17.65 -16.71
C SER A 53 18.33 -16.67 -15.59
N ILE A 54 18.49 -17.18 -14.37
CA ILE A 54 18.91 -16.42 -13.21
C ILE A 54 20.25 -16.98 -12.71
N ALA A 55 21.22 -16.09 -12.59
CA ALA A 55 22.50 -16.34 -11.94
C ALA A 55 22.53 -15.66 -10.58
N VAL A 56 23.08 -16.33 -9.56
CA VAL A 56 23.29 -15.80 -8.22
C VAL A 56 24.79 -15.52 -8.04
N LYS A 57 25.12 -14.28 -7.70
CA LYS A 57 26.49 -13.79 -7.63
C LYS A 57 26.76 -13.00 -6.36
N ASP A 58 28.00 -12.91 -5.93
CA ASP A 58 28.42 -11.92 -4.95
C ASP A 58 28.53 -10.51 -5.58
N GLN A 59 28.85 -9.51 -4.77
CA GLN A 59 29.01 -8.12 -5.23
C GLN A 59 30.20 -7.92 -6.20
N SER A 60 31.16 -8.85 -6.22
CA SER A 60 32.28 -8.86 -7.16
C SER A 60 32.02 -9.65 -8.44
N GLY A 61 30.86 -10.30 -8.54
CA GLY A 61 30.41 -11.11 -9.67
C GLY A 61 30.80 -12.59 -9.57
N GLY A 62 31.36 -13.02 -8.44
CA GLY A 62 31.71 -14.41 -8.15
C GLY A 62 30.48 -15.28 -7.77
N PRO A 63 30.59 -16.62 -7.85
CA PRO A 63 29.52 -17.51 -7.48
C PRO A 63 29.27 -17.53 -5.97
N LEU A 64 27.98 -17.64 -5.59
CA LEU A 64 27.55 -17.80 -4.20
C LEU A 64 26.91 -19.16 -3.96
N SER A 65 27.11 -19.71 -2.75
CA SER A 65 26.53 -21.01 -2.35
C SER A 65 25.34 -20.88 -1.39
N TRP A 66 25.20 -19.77 -0.68
CA TRP A 66 24.19 -19.60 0.37
C TRP A 66 22.83 -19.11 -0.15
N VAL A 67 22.70 -18.85 -1.46
CA VAL A 67 21.44 -18.54 -2.14
C VAL A 67 21.27 -19.44 -3.32
N SER A 68 20.09 -20.02 -3.50
CA SER A 68 19.74 -20.82 -4.69
C SER A 68 18.35 -20.45 -5.20
N VAL A 69 18.15 -20.60 -6.52
CA VAL A 69 16.91 -20.30 -7.22
C VAL A 69 16.41 -21.53 -7.95
N LYS A 70 15.13 -21.90 -7.81
CA LYS A 70 14.50 -23.04 -8.48
C LYS A 70 13.10 -22.69 -9.01
N PRO A 71 12.85 -22.88 -10.33
CA PRO A 71 13.84 -23.17 -11.36
C PRO A 71 14.77 -21.96 -11.61
N SER A 72 16.04 -22.21 -11.97
CA SER A 72 17.00 -21.17 -12.33
C SER A 72 16.90 -20.71 -13.79
N SER A 73 16.03 -21.33 -14.58
CA SER A 73 15.73 -20.97 -15.97
C SER A 73 14.30 -21.38 -16.33
N GLY A 74 13.74 -20.72 -17.35
CA GLY A 74 12.38 -21.01 -17.80
C GLY A 74 12.04 -20.28 -19.08
N TYR A 75 10.74 -20.27 -19.43
CA TYR A 75 10.19 -19.59 -20.60
C TYR A 75 8.95 -18.80 -20.20
N GLY A 76 8.85 -17.56 -20.67
CA GLY A 76 7.75 -16.66 -20.34
C GLY A 76 7.74 -16.23 -18.89
N SER A 77 6.70 -15.51 -18.47
CA SER A 77 6.57 -15.04 -17.10
C SER A 77 6.22 -16.17 -16.14
N MET A 78 6.84 -16.16 -14.94
CA MET A 78 6.64 -17.18 -13.91
C MET A 78 6.55 -16.51 -12.51
N SER A 79 5.53 -16.85 -11.71
CA SER A 79 5.26 -16.22 -10.40
C SER A 79 5.61 -17.10 -9.19
N ASN A 80 6.10 -18.32 -9.40
CA ASN A 80 6.36 -19.29 -8.35
C ASN A 80 7.80 -19.85 -8.37
N VAL A 81 8.76 -19.01 -8.73
CA VAL A 81 10.19 -19.34 -8.61
C VAL A 81 10.56 -19.30 -7.12
N ILE A 82 11.18 -20.36 -6.62
CA ILE A 82 11.60 -20.48 -5.23
C ILE A 82 13.02 -19.94 -5.09
N LEU A 83 13.19 -18.98 -4.19
CA LEU A 83 14.47 -18.46 -3.76
C LEU A 83 14.74 -19.00 -2.36
N THR A 84 15.74 -19.88 -2.22
CA THR A 84 16.18 -20.43 -0.95
C THR A 84 17.39 -19.67 -0.45
N VAL A 85 17.36 -19.20 0.78
CA VAL A 85 18.45 -18.49 1.44
C VAL A 85 18.90 -19.31 2.66
N GLU A 86 20.15 -19.74 2.67
CA GLU A 86 20.71 -20.49 3.79
C GLU A 86 20.92 -19.58 5.02
N LYS A 87 20.91 -20.18 6.21
CA LYS A 87 21.17 -19.50 7.46
C LYS A 87 22.51 -18.75 7.43
N ASN A 88 22.52 -17.50 7.82
CA ASN A 88 23.75 -16.74 8.10
C ASN A 88 24.17 -16.96 9.55
N ASN A 89 25.22 -17.74 9.76
CA ASN A 89 25.79 -17.96 11.10
C ASN A 89 26.82 -16.89 11.48
N GLY A 90 27.17 -16.00 10.56
CA GLY A 90 28.08 -14.87 10.80
C GLY A 90 27.37 -13.71 11.47
N GLU A 91 28.16 -12.84 12.10
CA GLU A 91 27.67 -11.64 12.79
C GLU A 91 27.35 -10.48 11.84
N SER A 92 27.87 -10.52 10.63
CA SER A 92 27.77 -9.44 9.64
C SER A 92 26.71 -9.71 8.59
N VAL A 93 26.13 -8.64 8.08
CA VAL A 93 25.27 -8.63 6.88
C VAL A 93 26.03 -9.22 5.69
N ARG A 94 25.35 -9.97 4.84
CA ARG A 94 25.86 -10.42 3.54
C ARG A 94 24.88 -10.14 2.42
N THR A 95 25.40 -9.92 1.21
CA THR A 95 24.58 -9.52 0.05
C THR A 95 24.84 -10.48 -1.12
N ALA A 96 23.74 -10.87 -1.79
CA ALA A 96 23.75 -11.59 -3.06
C ALA A 96 23.14 -10.71 -4.15
N ILE A 97 23.62 -10.89 -5.38
CA ILE A 97 23.05 -10.27 -6.58
C ILE A 97 22.37 -11.36 -7.39
N LEU A 98 21.07 -11.24 -7.62
CA LEU A 98 20.30 -12.07 -8.53
C LEU A 98 20.30 -11.37 -9.90
N GLU A 99 20.91 -11.99 -10.90
CA GLU A 99 20.97 -11.48 -12.27
C GLU A 99 20.06 -12.30 -13.16
N LEU A 100 18.99 -11.69 -13.66
CA LEU A 100 18.11 -12.23 -14.68
C LEU A 100 18.68 -11.87 -16.07
N THR A 101 18.84 -12.87 -16.91
CA THR A 101 19.07 -12.69 -18.35
C THR A 101 17.86 -13.23 -19.10
N ALA A 102 17.20 -12.38 -19.87
CA ALA A 102 16.04 -12.73 -20.69
C ALA A 102 15.95 -11.82 -21.91
N ASP A 103 15.56 -12.35 -23.06
CA ASP A 103 15.31 -11.59 -24.29
C ASP A 103 16.48 -10.66 -24.69
N GLY A 104 17.74 -11.12 -24.45
CA GLY A 104 18.95 -10.35 -24.71
C GLY A 104 19.28 -9.23 -23.71
N ASN A 105 18.42 -9.03 -22.72
CA ASN A 105 18.57 -8.02 -21.66
C ASN A 105 19.01 -8.65 -20.35
N ARG A 106 19.61 -7.82 -19.47
CA ARG A 106 19.95 -8.20 -18.10
C ARG A 106 19.35 -7.23 -17.13
N THR A 107 18.82 -7.76 -16.03
CA THR A 107 18.38 -6.98 -14.88
C THR A 107 18.86 -7.62 -13.59
N THR A 108 19.10 -6.84 -12.55
CA THR A 108 19.65 -7.33 -11.30
C THR A 108 18.83 -6.86 -10.11
N VAL A 109 18.75 -7.71 -9.09
CA VAL A 109 18.20 -7.37 -7.77
C VAL A 109 19.20 -7.77 -6.70
N ALA A 110 19.49 -6.86 -5.78
CA ALA A 110 20.28 -7.16 -4.59
C ALA A 110 19.40 -7.80 -3.51
N LEU A 111 19.91 -8.88 -2.92
CA LEU A 111 19.33 -9.55 -1.76
C LEU A 111 20.29 -9.39 -0.59
N THR A 112 19.85 -8.79 0.50
CA THR A 112 20.63 -8.59 1.72
C THR A 112 20.17 -9.59 2.80
N GLN A 113 21.09 -10.23 3.49
CA GLN A 113 20.76 -11.07 4.64
C GLN A 113 21.45 -10.59 5.91
N HIS A 114 20.67 -10.41 6.99
CA HIS A 114 21.17 -10.01 8.29
C HIS A 114 22.16 -11.02 8.88
N GLY A 115 23.06 -10.54 9.75
CA GLY A 115 23.90 -11.37 10.60
C GLY A 115 23.23 -11.71 11.94
N THR A 116 23.84 -12.62 12.72
CA THR A 116 23.28 -13.08 13.99
C THR A 116 23.24 -12.00 15.08
N LYS A 117 24.09 -10.97 15.00
CA LYS A 117 24.09 -9.83 15.93
C LYS A 117 22.92 -8.86 15.70
N GLU A 118 22.36 -8.84 14.50
CA GLU A 118 21.25 -7.95 14.14
C GLU A 118 19.86 -8.58 14.42
N SER A 119 19.82 -9.89 14.74
CA SER A 119 18.58 -10.62 14.98
C SER A 119 18.13 -10.71 16.45
N GLY A 120 18.71 -9.94 17.36
CA GLY A 120 18.43 -10.12 18.80
C GLY A 120 18.72 -8.92 19.70
N GLY A 121 18.21 -7.74 19.39
CA GLY A 121 18.26 -6.58 20.29
C GLY A 121 16.92 -5.84 20.33
N SER A 122 16.59 -5.19 21.44
CA SER A 122 15.46 -4.27 21.54
C SER A 122 15.50 -3.32 20.34
N GLU A 123 14.50 -3.42 19.49
CA GLU A 123 14.48 -2.79 18.20
C GLU A 123 14.45 -1.26 18.33
N ASP A 124 15.60 -0.62 18.20
CA ASP A 124 15.63 0.74 17.70
C ASP A 124 15.01 0.67 16.28
N VAL A 125 13.93 1.39 16.09
CA VAL A 125 13.24 1.46 14.80
C VAL A 125 14.24 1.98 13.77
N VAL A 126 14.85 1.08 13.01
CA VAL A 126 15.78 1.45 11.94
C VAL A 126 14.95 2.05 10.83
N VAL A 127 15.00 3.37 10.69
CA VAL A 127 14.38 4.07 9.57
C VAL A 127 15.14 3.67 8.31
N PRO A 128 14.49 3.07 7.29
CA PRO A 128 15.16 2.63 6.08
C PRO A 128 15.85 3.78 5.35
N GLU A 129 16.94 3.48 4.66
CA GLU A 129 17.64 4.48 3.86
C GLU A 129 16.69 5.14 2.84
N GLY A 130 16.69 6.47 2.81
CA GLY A 130 15.81 7.27 1.95
C GLY A 130 14.38 7.48 2.48
N CYS A 131 14.02 6.92 3.64
CA CYS A 131 12.78 7.28 4.33
C CYS A 131 13.00 8.58 5.14
N PRO A 132 12.18 9.63 4.95
CA PRO A 132 12.35 10.87 5.69
C PRO A 132 11.90 10.72 7.16
N ASP A 133 12.52 11.46 8.05
CA ASP A 133 12.02 11.64 9.42
C ASP A 133 10.70 12.42 9.37
N LEU A 134 9.58 11.72 9.59
CA LEU A 134 8.23 12.30 9.46
C LEU A 134 7.95 13.41 10.49
N ARG A 135 8.73 13.51 11.58
CA ARG A 135 8.62 14.64 12.54
C ARG A 135 9.12 15.95 11.95
N LYS A 136 10.01 15.88 10.94
CA LYS A 136 10.67 17.04 10.34
C LYS A 136 10.06 17.47 9.01
N VAL A 137 9.22 16.62 8.39
CA VAL A 137 8.53 17.00 7.15
C VAL A 137 7.39 17.97 7.43
N GLY A 138 7.23 18.97 6.58
CA GLY A 138 6.12 19.92 6.66
C GLY A 138 4.83 19.46 5.94
N TRP A 139 4.68 18.15 5.71
CA TRP A 139 3.54 17.62 4.96
C TRP A 139 2.25 17.70 5.78
N LEU A 140 1.20 18.22 5.17
CA LEU A 140 -0.07 18.49 5.86
C LEU A 140 -0.80 17.23 6.30
N GLU A 141 -0.66 16.14 5.56
CA GLU A 141 -1.32 14.87 5.86
C GLU A 141 -0.70 14.13 7.06
N ILE A 142 0.53 14.48 7.49
CA ILE A 142 1.20 13.73 8.55
C ILE A 142 0.65 14.13 9.92
N PRO A 143 0.07 13.18 10.67
CA PRO A 143 -0.33 13.40 12.04
C PRO A 143 0.83 13.71 12.99
N GLY A 144 0.55 14.30 14.11
CA GLY A 144 1.50 14.52 15.20
C GLY A 144 2.10 13.20 15.67
N ILE A 145 3.43 13.15 15.79
CA ILE A 145 4.17 11.97 16.23
C ILE A 145 4.73 12.27 17.63
N PRO A 146 4.17 11.67 18.69
CA PRO A 146 4.64 11.89 20.06
C PRO A 146 6.11 11.47 20.23
N GLU A 147 6.84 12.21 21.07
CA GLU A 147 8.17 11.79 21.50
C GLU A 147 8.08 10.49 22.32
N GLY A 148 9.09 9.63 22.17
CA GLY A 148 9.16 8.36 22.92
C GLY A 148 8.13 7.30 22.47
N THR A 149 7.40 7.53 21.37
CA THR A 149 6.51 6.49 20.83
C THR A 149 7.30 5.24 20.42
N LYS A 150 6.72 4.06 20.68
CA LYS A 150 7.27 2.76 20.23
C LYS A 150 6.80 2.37 18.82
N LEU A 151 5.99 3.22 18.18
CA LEU A 151 5.50 2.96 16.82
C LEU A 151 6.58 3.27 15.80
N GLY A 152 6.67 2.46 14.75
CA GLY A 152 7.46 2.78 13.55
C GLY A 152 6.79 3.85 12.71
N HIS A 153 7.58 4.64 11.96
CA HIS A 153 7.04 5.67 11.06
C HIS A 153 7.79 5.63 9.74
N PHE A 154 7.06 5.38 8.66
CA PHE A 154 7.63 5.11 7.35
C PHE A 154 6.94 5.92 6.26
N SER A 155 7.62 6.12 5.13
CA SER A 155 7.09 6.81 3.96
C SER A 155 7.57 6.19 2.67
N HIS A 156 6.64 5.71 1.85
CA HIS A 156 6.91 5.26 0.49
C HIS A 156 6.87 6.43 -0.49
N SER A 157 7.78 6.39 -1.46
CA SER A 157 7.78 7.32 -2.59
C SER A 157 7.15 6.70 -3.83
N MET A 158 6.74 7.55 -4.77
CA MET A 158 6.31 7.17 -6.13
C MET A 158 6.89 8.12 -7.15
N THR A 159 6.89 7.72 -8.42
CA THR A 159 7.30 8.56 -9.53
C THR A 159 6.11 8.77 -10.46
N ILE A 160 5.81 10.01 -10.79
CA ILE A 160 4.76 10.40 -11.74
C ILE A 160 5.41 11.20 -12.87
N GLY A 161 5.55 10.61 -14.05
CA GLY A 161 6.38 11.18 -15.11
C GLY A 161 7.83 11.34 -14.62
N PRO A 162 8.42 12.55 -14.72
CA PRO A 162 9.79 12.80 -14.22
C PRO A 162 9.84 13.15 -12.72
N VAL A 163 8.71 13.26 -12.03
CA VAL A 163 8.64 13.80 -10.66
C VAL A 163 8.58 12.66 -9.66
N LYS A 164 9.62 12.58 -8.81
CA LYS A 164 9.59 11.74 -7.60
C LYS A 164 8.85 12.50 -6.49
N THR A 165 7.85 11.86 -5.91
CA THR A 165 7.03 12.43 -4.84
C THR A 165 6.67 11.36 -3.81
N ARG A 166 6.02 11.75 -2.70
CA ARG A 166 5.54 10.81 -1.70
C ARG A 166 4.32 10.02 -2.21
N ASN A 167 4.32 8.73 -1.96
CA ASN A 167 3.18 7.85 -2.22
C ASN A 167 2.22 7.90 -1.03
N TYR A 168 2.66 7.37 0.10
CA TYR A 168 1.98 7.45 1.39
C TYR A 168 2.97 7.29 2.54
N SER A 169 2.55 7.73 3.71
CA SER A 169 3.27 7.53 4.97
C SER A 169 2.38 6.77 5.95
N TYR A 170 2.96 6.05 6.89
CA TYR A 170 2.20 5.30 7.87
C TYR A 170 2.92 5.21 9.21
N SER A 171 2.13 5.07 10.27
CA SER A 171 2.59 4.62 11.58
C SER A 171 2.38 3.12 11.68
N TRP A 172 3.29 2.41 12.33
CA TRP A 172 3.24 0.96 12.45
C TRP A 172 3.27 0.49 13.89
N ASP A 173 2.25 -0.28 14.28
CA ASP A 173 2.17 -0.92 15.58
C ASP A 173 2.67 -2.36 15.49
N TYR A 174 3.86 -2.61 16.03
CA TYR A 174 4.49 -3.93 16.04
C TYR A 174 3.77 -4.95 16.93
N GLY A 175 3.01 -4.48 17.92
CA GLY A 175 2.26 -5.35 18.84
C GLY A 175 0.95 -5.86 18.22
N ASN A 176 0.24 -5.00 17.51
CA ASN A 176 -1.03 -5.29 16.88
C ASN A 176 -0.91 -5.71 15.40
N PHE A 177 0.25 -5.47 14.77
CA PHE A 177 0.51 -5.70 13.35
C PHE A 177 -0.48 -4.98 12.42
N VAL A 178 -0.81 -3.75 12.75
CA VAL A 178 -1.65 -2.85 11.95
C VAL A 178 -1.06 -1.44 11.96
N ALA A 179 -1.38 -0.65 10.95
CA ALA A 179 -1.06 0.77 10.95
C ALA A 179 -2.18 1.54 11.64
N PRO A 180 -1.92 2.23 12.79
CA PRO A 180 -2.90 3.13 13.40
C PRO A 180 -3.37 4.21 12.44
N TRP A 181 -2.49 4.68 11.56
CA TRP A 181 -2.82 5.58 10.46
C TRP A 181 -1.95 5.36 9.23
N VAL A 182 -2.54 5.63 8.07
CA VAL A 182 -1.91 5.74 6.75
C VAL A 182 -2.32 7.09 6.16
N ALA A 183 -1.35 7.93 5.84
CA ALA A 183 -1.54 9.32 5.44
C ALA A 183 -1.02 9.60 4.03
N TYR A 184 -1.79 10.31 3.20
CA TYR A 184 -1.42 10.55 1.82
C TYR A 184 -2.11 11.77 1.21
N PRO A 185 -1.43 12.49 0.28
CA PRO A 185 -2.09 13.50 -0.54
C PRO A 185 -2.89 12.83 -1.65
N LEU A 186 -4.08 13.31 -1.94
CA LEU A 186 -4.98 12.81 -2.97
C LEU A 186 -5.44 13.94 -3.88
N SER A 187 -5.19 13.79 -5.18
CA SER A 187 -5.62 14.71 -6.23
C SER A 187 -5.76 13.93 -7.53
N ARG A 188 -6.33 14.55 -8.58
CA ARG A 188 -6.38 13.91 -9.91
C ARG A 188 -5.00 13.45 -10.39
N TRP A 189 -3.96 14.23 -10.08
CA TRP A 189 -2.60 13.92 -10.47
C TRP A 189 -2.04 12.68 -9.75
N THR A 190 -2.31 12.53 -8.45
CA THR A 190 -1.80 11.39 -7.65
C THR A 190 -2.60 10.11 -7.84
N ILE A 191 -3.87 10.20 -8.28
CA ILE A 191 -4.71 9.02 -8.57
C ILE A 191 -4.17 8.25 -9.78
N GLY A 192 -3.90 8.94 -10.90
CA GLY A 192 -3.49 8.31 -12.16
C GLY A 192 -4.63 7.60 -12.88
N SER A 193 -4.28 6.82 -13.91
CA SER A 193 -5.23 6.16 -14.80
C SER A 193 -4.86 4.71 -15.19
N GLY A 194 -3.88 4.11 -14.50
CA GLY A 194 -3.47 2.72 -14.73
C GLY A 194 -4.45 1.70 -14.15
N ASN A 195 -4.00 0.45 -14.07
CA ASN A 195 -4.79 -0.67 -13.59
C ASN A 195 -4.43 -1.06 -12.16
N ARG A 196 -5.36 -1.72 -11.49
CA ARG A 196 -5.11 -2.41 -10.22
C ARG A 196 -4.18 -3.60 -10.45
N THR A 197 -3.06 -3.68 -9.73
CA THR A 197 -2.03 -4.70 -9.95
C THR A 197 -2.26 -6.00 -9.20
N ASN A 198 -2.99 -5.97 -8.07
CA ASN A 198 -3.11 -7.08 -7.11
C ASN A 198 -1.74 -7.65 -6.67
N ALA A 199 -0.73 -6.82 -6.61
CA ALA A 199 0.66 -7.17 -6.30
C ALA A 199 0.84 -7.41 -4.79
N TRP A 200 0.09 -8.37 -4.23
CA TRP A 200 0.13 -8.72 -2.82
C TRP A 200 1.54 -9.10 -2.38
N GLY A 201 2.09 -8.38 -1.41
CA GLY A 201 3.45 -8.55 -0.98
C GLY A 201 3.71 -8.04 0.44
N VAL A 202 4.94 -8.21 0.86
CA VAL A 202 5.46 -7.64 2.10
C VAL A 202 6.03 -6.26 1.83
N ASP A 203 5.89 -5.37 2.80
CA ASP A 203 6.52 -4.06 2.77
C ASP A 203 8.06 -4.24 2.89
N PRO A 204 8.85 -3.68 1.97
CA PRO A 204 10.30 -3.85 2.00
C PRO A 204 10.98 -3.18 3.21
N TYR A 205 10.27 -2.32 3.94
CA TYR A 205 10.81 -1.65 5.13
C TYR A 205 10.76 -2.50 6.40
N LEU A 206 10.01 -3.59 6.40
CA LEU A 206 9.83 -4.45 7.56
C LEU A 206 10.09 -5.91 7.20
N SER A 207 10.69 -6.66 8.11
CA SER A 207 10.80 -8.11 7.97
C SER A 207 9.41 -8.77 8.00
N GLU A 208 9.30 -9.98 7.47
CA GLU A 208 8.05 -10.75 7.55
C GLU A 208 7.59 -11.05 8.97
N LYS A 209 8.49 -11.04 9.94
CA LYS A 209 8.14 -11.21 11.36
C LYS A 209 7.43 -9.98 11.90
N GLN A 210 7.71 -8.81 11.34
CA GLN A 210 7.24 -7.52 11.82
C GLN A 210 5.98 -7.02 11.12
N GLN A 211 5.47 -7.74 10.13
CA GLN A 211 4.29 -7.35 9.34
C GLN A 211 3.39 -8.55 8.99
N PRO A 212 2.13 -8.35 8.59
CA PRO A 212 1.28 -9.42 8.09
C PRO A 212 1.77 -9.98 6.75
N VAL A 213 1.75 -11.29 6.62
CA VAL A 213 2.05 -12.02 5.39
C VAL A 213 0.72 -12.41 4.71
N LEU A 214 0.37 -11.75 3.60
CA LEU A 214 -0.98 -11.83 3.00
C LEU A 214 -0.99 -12.11 1.49
N TYR A 215 0.13 -12.53 0.91
CA TYR A 215 0.27 -12.68 -0.54
C TYR A 215 -0.43 -13.92 -1.12
N MET A 216 -0.59 -15.01 -0.35
CA MET A 216 -1.30 -16.21 -0.85
C MET A 216 -2.81 -16.07 -0.72
N ARG A 217 -3.29 -15.54 0.41
CA ARG A 217 -4.71 -15.37 0.73
C ARG A 217 -4.93 -14.25 1.73
N GLY A 218 -6.17 -13.83 1.91
CA GLY A 218 -6.56 -12.88 2.94
C GLY A 218 -6.40 -13.41 4.38
N PHE A 219 -6.88 -12.64 5.32
CA PHE A 219 -6.90 -13.02 6.72
C PHE A 219 -7.80 -14.23 6.95
N ARG A 220 -7.35 -15.14 7.81
CA ARG A 220 -8.17 -16.24 8.29
C ARG A 220 -8.81 -15.85 9.62
N SER A 221 -10.12 -15.79 9.64
CA SER A 221 -10.87 -15.55 10.88
C SER A 221 -10.69 -16.70 11.88
N THR A 222 -10.76 -16.36 13.16
CA THR A 222 -10.85 -17.31 14.28
C THR A 222 -12.28 -17.44 14.82
N SER A 223 -13.22 -16.75 14.20
CA SER A 223 -14.67 -16.75 14.49
C SER A 223 -15.49 -17.02 13.22
N SER A 224 -16.81 -16.88 13.28
CA SER A 224 -17.69 -16.96 12.11
C SER A 224 -17.65 -15.73 11.19
N ARG A 225 -16.91 -14.69 11.57
CA ARG A 225 -16.78 -13.45 10.78
C ARG A 225 -15.83 -13.65 9.60
N HIS A 226 -16.07 -12.95 8.49
CA HIS A 226 -15.21 -12.95 7.32
C HIS A 226 -14.46 -11.63 7.20
N TYR A 227 -13.14 -11.71 7.10
CA TYR A 227 -12.26 -10.55 6.99
C TYR A 227 -11.58 -10.51 5.63
N ASP A 228 -11.76 -9.40 4.94
CA ASP A 228 -11.00 -9.07 3.74
C ASP A 228 -9.62 -8.48 4.11
N ARG A 229 -8.75 -8.40 3.12
CA ARG A 229 -7.56 -7.53 3.18
C ARG A 229 -8.04 -6.09 2.99
N GLY A 230 -8.46 -5.44 4.08
CA GLY A 230 -8.96 -4.06 4.07
C GLY A 230 -7.83 -3.08 3.83
N HIS A 231 -7.87 -2.38 2.70
CA HIS A 231 -6.90 -1.33 2.38
C HIS A 231 -7.13 -0.09 3.24
N GLN A 232 -6.06 0.48 3.78
CA GLN A 232 -6.12 1.82 4.37
C GLN A 232 -5.94 2.91 3.30
N LEU A 233 -4.86 2.84 2.50
CA LEU A 233 -4.76 3.56 1.23
C LEU A 233 -5.39 2.68 0.13
N PRO A 234 -6.51 3.07 -0.48
CA PRO A 234 -7.14 2.29 -1.53
C PRO A 234 -6.25 2.15 -2.77
N SER A 235 -6.24 0.97 -3.39
CA SER A 235 -5.54 0.77 -4.67
C SER A 235 -6.01 1.75 -5.75
N ALA A 236 -7.32 2.07 -5.78
CA ALA A 236 -7.88 3.02 -6.73
C ALA A 236 -7.41 4.48 -6.56
N ASP A 237 -6.74 4.81 -5.46
CA ASP A 237 -6.18 6.14 -5.19
C ASP A 237 -4.76 6.29 -5.73
N ARG A 238 -4.16 5.20 -6.29
CA ARG A 238 -2.77 5.13 -6.77
C ARG A 238 -2.66 4.27 -8.03
N LEU A 239 -3.24 4.72 -9.13
CA LEU A 239 -3.21 4.01 -10.42
C LEU A 239 -1.99 4.40 -11.28
N HIS A 240 -0.85 4.63 -10.64
CA HIS A 240 0.46 4.79 -11.29
C HIS A 240 1.28 3.52 -11.13
N ASN A 241 2.11 3.20 -12.14
CA ASN A 241 3.03 2.08 -12.08
C ASN A 241 4.02 2.26 -10.90
N GLY A 242 4.30 1.20 -10.18
CA GLY A 242 5.12 1.23 -8.96
C GLY A 242 4.33 1.69 -7.72
N ALA A 243 3.58 2.80 -7.81
CA ALA A 243 2.78 3.30 -6.70
C ALA A 243 1.62 2.38 -6.31
N ASN A 244 0.97 1.78 -7.32
CA ASN A 244 -0.14 0.86 -7.09
C ASN A 244 0.32 -0.43 -6.39
N GLN A 245 1.48 -0.97 -6.75
CA GLN A 245 2.04 -2.17 -6.10
C GLN A 245 2.20 -1.96 -4.59
N ALA A 246 2.70 -0.80 -4.17
CA ALA A 246 2.91 -0.50 -2.75
C ALA A 246 1.59 -0.45 -1.94
N THR A 247 0.44 -0.24 -2.59
CA THR A 247 -0.86 -0.29 -1.89
C THR A 247 -1.24 -1.70 -1.44
N PHE A 248 -0.57 -2.75 -1.96
CA PHE A 248 -0.82 -4.17 -1.63
C PHE A 248 0.13 -4.73 -0.57
N TYR A 249 0.96 -3.91 0.05
CA TYR A 249 1.80 -4.35 1.17
C TYR A 249 0.98 -4.70 2.40
N GLY A 250 1.43 -5.71 3.14
CA GLY A 250 0.79 -6.14 4.39
C GLY A 250 0.61 -5.00 5.41
N THR A 251 1.52 -4.02 5.41
CA THR A 251 1.48 -2.82 6.27
C THR A 251 0.30 -1.88 5.97
N ASN A 252 -0.25 -1.93 4.76
CA ASN A 252 -1.43 -1.16 4.35
C ASN A 252 -2.73 -1.93 4.55
N MET A 253 -2.68 -3.16 5.12
CA MET A 253 -3.83 -4.06 5.26
C MET A 253 -4.25 -4.22 6.70
N THR A 254 -5.56 -4.26 6.92
CA THR A 254 -6.17 -4.62 8.20
C THR A 254 -7.21 -5.72 7.99
N PRO A 255 -7.45 -6.60 8.99
CA PRO A 255 -8.60 -7.52 8.93
C PRO A 255 -9.90 -6.72 9.03
N GLN A 256 -10.53 -6.45 7.88
CA GLN A 256 -11.75 -5.67 7.80
C GLN A 256 -12.92 -6.57 7.40
N LEU A 257 -14.06 -6.46 8.10
CA LEU A 257 -15.28 -7.21 7.78
C LEU A 257 -15.63 -7.04 6.30
N SER A 258 -15.87 -8.15 5.61
CA SER A 258 -16.18 -8.15 4.18
C SER A 258 -17.39 -7.27 3.86
N GLU A 259 -18.43 -7.30 4.70
CA GLU A 259 -19.63 -6.49 4.53
C GLU A 259 -19.35 -4.98 4.71
N LEU A 260 -18.42 -4.60 5.58
CA LEU A 260 -17.99 -3.20 5.70
C LEU A 260 -17.13 -2.82 4.50
N ASN A 261 -16.07 -3.61 4.22
CA ASN A 261 -15.07 -3.34 3.21
C ASN A 261 -15.67 -3.21 1.79
N GLN A 262 -16.53 -4.17 1.40
CA GLN A 262 -17.07 -4.26 0.04
C GLN A 262 -18.24 -3.31 -0.21
N HIS A 263 -18.87 -2.78 0.82
CA HIS A 263 -20.08 -1.95 0.69
C HIS A 263 -19.86 -0.52 1.17
N PHE A 264 -20.11 -0.24 2.43
CA PHE A 264 -20.09 1.13 2.95
C PHE A 264 -18.73 1.79 2.84
N TRP A 265 -17.64 1.04 3.18
CA TRP A 265 -16.27 1.54 3.11
C TRP A 265 -15.82 1.83 1.67
N ALA A 266 -16.09 0.91 0.74
CA ALA A 266 -15.77 1.10 -0.68
C ALA A 266 -16.48 2.35 -1.27
N LYS A 267 -17.74 2.61 -0.85
CA LYS A 267 -18.47 3.81 -1.25
C LYS A 267 -17.87 5.08 -0.63
N LEU A 268 -17.44 5.01 0.64
CA LEU A 268 -16.75 6.12 1.29
C LEU A 268 -15.43 6.47 0.58
N GLU A 269 -14.65 5.47 0.18
CA GLU A 269 -13.45 5.67 -0.64
C GLU A 269 -13.79 6.38 -1.97
N GLY A 270 -14.86 5.97 -2.64
CA GLY A 270 -15.39 6.62 -3.84
C GLY A 270 -15.78 8.09 -3.59
N LYS A 271 -16.39 8.38 -2.44
CA LYS A 271 -16.75 9.73 -2.03
C LYS A 271 -15.51 10.60 -1.79
N VAL A 272 -14.48 10.07 -1.13
CA VAL A 272 -13.20 10.78 -0.91
C VAL A 272 -12.51 11.08 -2.24
N ARG A 273 -12.49 10.14 -3.19
CA ARG A 273 -11.99 10.41 -4.56
C ARG A 273 -12.79 11.50 -5.27
N SER A 274 -14.12 11.53 -5.10
CA SER A 274 -14.96 12.60 -5.65
C SER A 274 -14.60 13.96 -5.04
N TRP A 275 -14.35 14.03 -3.74
CA TRP A 275 -13.86 15.26 -3.10
C TRP A 275 -12.51 15.70 -3.66
N ALA A 276 -11.57 14.77 -3.83
CA ALA A 276 -10.27 15.06 -4.43
C ALA A 276 -10.38 15.51 -5.89
N GLY A 277 -11.33 14.94 -6.66
CA GLY A 277 -11.63 15.34 -8.02
C GLY A 277 -12.23 16.75 -8.15
N SER A 278 -12.86 17.27 -7.07
CA SER A 278 -13.48 18.58 -6.98
C SER A 278 -12.70 19.55 -6.07
N SER A 279 -11.42 19.30 -5.81
CA SER A 279 -10.52 20.12 -5.01
C SER A 279 -9.16 20.19 -5.69
N ASP A 280 -8.30 21.12 -5.30
CA ASP A 280 -6.90 21.11 -5.73
C ASP A 280 -6.17 19.93 -5.11
N THR A 281 -6.41 19.67 -3.82
CA THR A 281 -5.84 18.52 -3.09
C THR A 281 -6.71 18.18 -1.90
N CYS A 282 -6.84 16.88 -1.61
CA CYS A 282 -7.23 16.36 -0.31
C CYS A 282 -6.01 15.78 0.39
N TYR A 283 -5.85 16.09 1.67
CA TYR A 283 -4.89 15.43 2.56
C TYR A 283 -5.68 14.41 3.38
N VAL A 284 -5.41 13.14 3.16
CA VAL A 284 -6.22 12.04 3.72
C VAL A 284 -5.41 11.30 4.76
N VAL A 285 -6.02 11.05 5.91
CA VAL A 285 -5.51 10.12 6.92
C VAL A 285 -6.57 9.05 7.15
N THR A 286 -6.26 7.83 6.75
CA THR A 286 -7.10 6.66 7.03
C THR A 286 -6.48 5.90 8.18
N GLY A 287 -7.28 5.40 9.10
CA GLY A 287 -6.73 4.60 10.18
C GLY A 287 -7.75 3.72 10.88
N CYS A 288 -7.28 3.04 11.92
CA CYS A 288 -8.07 2.14 12.72
C CYS A 288 -7.70 2.24 14.20
N LEU A 289 -8.63 1.84 15.08
CA LEU A 289 -8.43 1.78 16.52
C LEU A 289 -8.42 0.32 16.97
N THR A 290 -7.48 -0.02 17.83
CA THR A 290 -7.27 -1.38 18.36
C THR A 290 -7.50 -1.49 19.87
N GLU A 291 -7.58 -0.38 20.61
CA GLU A 291 -7.61 -0.33 22.08
C GLU A 291 -8.80 -1.08 22.68
N LEU A 292 -9.93 -1.13 21.98
CA LEU A 292 -11.13 -1.85 22.41
C LEU A 292 -11.27 -3.23 21.73
N SER A 293 -10.23 -3.71 21.04
CA SER A 293 -10.31 -4.97 20.33
C SER A 293 -10.07 -6.16 21.26
N THR A 294 -10.90 -7.18 21.09
CA THR A 294 -10.75 -8.49 21.76
C THR A 294 -10.53 -9.62 20.77
N GLU A 295 -10.53 -9.31 19.47
CA GLU A 295 -10.44 -10.29 18.38
C GLU A 295 -9.11 -10.20 17.63
N TYR A 296 -8.71 -11.31 17.05
CA TYR A 296 -7.60 -11.37 16.10
C TYR A 296 -7.96 -12.24 14.89
N ALA A 297 -7.34 -11.96 13.77
CA ALA A 297 -7.33 -12.81 12.59
C ALA A 297 -5.91 -13.34 12.36
N LEU A 298 -5.79 -14.42 11.59
CA LEU A 298 -4.49 -15.03 11.29
C LEU A 298 -4.06 -14.65 9.88
N ASP A 299 -2.80 -14.32 9.71
CA ASP A 299 -2.17 -14.16 8.40
C ASP A 299 -1.82 -15.52 7.76
N ASN A 300 -1.08 -15.53 6.66
CA ASN A 300 -0.77 -16.76 5.92
C ASN A 300 0.21 -17.68 6.65
N VAL A 301 0.98 -17.17 7.60
CA VAL A 301 1.95 -17.92 8.41
C VAL A 301 1.47 -18.17 9.84
N GLY A 302 0.22 -17.81 10.14
CA GLY A 302 -0.39 -18.06 11.45
C GLY A 302 -0.15 -16.98 12.50
N LYS A 303 0.38 -15.80 12.10
CA LYS A 303 0.56 -14.66 12.97
C LYS A 303 -0.79 -14.06 13.35
N LYS A 304 -0.96 -13.70 14.62
CA LYS A 304 -2.16 -13.04 15.14
C LYS A 304 -2.10 -11.55 14.82
N ILE A 305 -3.05 -11.08 14.04
CA ILE A 305 -3.23 -9.68 13.68
C ILE A 305 -4.46 -9.16 14.38
N THR A 306 -4.34 -8.10 15.14
CA THR A 306 -5.48 -7.52 15.87
C THR A 306 -6.55 -7.04 14.90
N VAL A 307 -7.80 -7.44 15.14
CA VAL A 307 -8.96 -6.94 14.38
C VAL A 307 -9.35 -5.59 14.95
N PRO A 308 -9.29 -4.49 14.17
CA PRO A 308 -9.67 -3.17 14.69
C PRO A 308 -11.11 -3.11 15.19
N SER A 309 -11.36 -2.31 16.23
CA SER A 309 -12.71 -2.01 16.74
C SER A 309 -13.42 -0.91 15.94
N HIS A 310 -12.65 0.04 15.39
CA HIS A 310 -13.16 1.16 14.61
C HIS A 310 -12.24 1.45 13.42
N TYR A 311 -12.84 2.08 12.41
CA TYR A 311 -12.13 2.66 11.27
C TYR A 311 -12.49 4.13 11.10
N TYR A 312 -11.53 4.93 10.64
CA TYR A 312 -11.77 6.33 10.37
C TYR A 312 -11.11 6.80 9.05
N LYS A 313 -11.64 7.89 8.51
CA LYS A 313 -10.99 8.72 7.51
C LYS A 313 -11.10 10.18 7.94
N ALA A 314 -9.95 10.83 8.15
CA ALA A 314 -9.84 12.28 8.26
C ALA A 314 -9.45 12.85 6.89
N VAL A 315 -10.12 13.90 6.46
CA VAL A 315 -9.89 14.54 5.15
C VAL A 315 -9.82 16.05 5.34
N LEU A 316 -8.68 16.63 4.98
CA LEU A 316 -8.49 18.05 4.86
C LEU A 316 -8.51 18.43 3.36
N ARG A 317 -9.54 19.12 2.90
CA ARG A 317 -9.67 19.60 1.53
C ARG A 317 -9.05 20.97 1.38
N TYR A 318 -8.41 21.20 0.26
CA TYR A 318 -7.88 22.50 -0.14
C TYR A 318 -8.36 22.91 -1.53
N SER A 319 -8.79 24.16 -1.67
CA SER A 319 -9.11 24.78 -2.94
C SER A 319 -8.55 26.20 -3.01
N LYS A 320 -7.88 26.52 -4.11
CA LYS A 320 -7.39 27.89 -4.39
C LYS A 320 -8.51 28.81 -4.91
N SER A 321 -9.52 28.22 -5.55
CA SER A 321 -10.54 28.92 -6.31
C SER A 321 -11.89 28.78 -5.66
N THR A 322 -12.66 29.88 -5.69
CA THR A 322 -14.09 29.90 -5.30
C THR A 322 -15.02 29.23 -6.33
N THR A 323 -14.51 28.73 -7.46
CA THR A 323 -15.32 28.10 -8.53
C THR A 323 -16.17 26.93 -8.00
N LEU A 324 -15.70 26.26 -6.95
CA LEU A 324 -16.43 25.19 -6.25
C LEU A 324 -17.25 25.70 -5.07
N GLY A 325 -17.35 27.01 -4.89
CA GLY A 325 -18.09 27.65 -3.83
C GLY A 325 -17.34 27.78 -2.50
N PHE A 326 -16.10 27.32 -2.41
CA PHE A 326 -15.20 27.56 -1.28
C PHE A 326 -13.75 27.78 -1.73
N SER A 327 -13.00 28.47 -0.89
CA SER A 327 -11.54 28.59 -1.03
C SER A 327 -10.89 28.41 0.34
N GLY A 328 -9.62 27.97 0.34
CA GLY A 328 -8.89 27.64 1.58
C GLY A 328 -9.06 26.20 2.00
N TYR A 329 -9.07 25.94 3.29
CA TYR A 329 -9.10 24.60 3.89
C TYR A 329 -10.44 24.28 4.55
N MET A 330 -10.82 23.01 4.49
CA MET A 330 -12.00 22.46 5.16
C MET A 330 -11.70 21.06 5.69
N GLY A 331 -12.04 20.79 6.97
CA GLY A 331 -11.83 19.52 7.64
C GLY A 331 -13.12 18.70 7.76
N CYS A 332 -13.02 17.37 7.60
CA CYS A 332 -14.09 16.41 7.87
C CYS A 332 -13.49 15.07 8.27
N ALA A 333 -14.07 14.45 9.29
CA ALA A 333 -13.74 13.08 9.64
C ALA A 333 -14.99 12.19 9.59
N ILE A 334 -14.79 10.92 9.22
CA ILE A 334 -15.79 9.86 9.32
C ILE A 334 -15.23 8.82 10.27
N LEU A 335 -15.96 8.48 11.33
CA LEU A 335 -15.59 7.44 12.29
C LEU A 335 -16.69 6.37 12.32
N LEU A 336 -16.28 5.13 12.14
CA LEU A 336 -17.17 3.97 12.04
C LEU A 336 -16.75 2.88 13.03
N GLU A 337 -17.71 2.30 13.75
CA GLU A 337 -17.50 1.02 14.41
C GLU A 337 -17.23 -0.08 13.37
N HIS A 338 -16.48 -1.09 13.72
CA HIS A 338 -16.21 -2.22 12.82
C HIS A 338 -17.38 -3.19 12.76
N LYS A 339 -18.42 -2.81 12.01
CA LYS A 339 -19.66 -3.58 11.83
C LYS A 339 -20.22 -3.47 10.42
N ASN A 340 -21.25 -4.24 10.11
CA ASN A 340 -21.99 -4.12 8.86
C ASN A 340 -22.90 -2.88 8.87
N TYR A 341 -22.79 -2.03 7.85
CA TYR A 341 -23.64 -0.85 7.61
C TYR A 341 -24.60 -1.06 6.43
N GLY A 342 -24.65 -2.28 5.90
CA GLY A 342 -25.41 -2.57 4.69
C GLY A 342 -24.91 -1.81 3.46
N ASN A 343 -25.81 -1.62 2.49
CA ASN A 343 -25.52 -0.94 1.23
C ASN A 343 -25.73 0.59 1.27
N GLY A 344 -25.84 1.18 2.46
CA GLY A 344 -26.02 2.62 2.64
C GLY A 344 -24.85 3.46 2.11
N SER A 345 -25.07 4.76 2.05
CA SER A 345 -24.03 5.77 1.72
C SER A 345 -24.32 7.10 2.43
N ASN A 346 -25.06 7.07 3.55
CA ASN A 346 -25.31 8.26 4.35
C ASN A 346 -24.10 8.57 5.25
N PHE A 347 -23.01 9.00 4.65
CA PHE A 347 -21.77 9.32 5.38
C PHE A 347 -21.92 10.49 6.32
N LYS A 348 -22.85 11.41 6.02
CA LYS A 348 -23.12 12.59 6.84
C LYS A 348 -23.49 12.23 8.27
N GLU A 349 -24.18 11.12 8.48
CA GLU A 349 -24.57 10.63 9.81
C GLU A 349 -23.36 10.38 10.70
N TYR A 350 -22.28 9.84 10.13
CA TYR A 350 -21.04 9.44 10.82
C TYR A 350 -19.94 10.50 10.77
N ALA A 351 -20.25 11.67 10.19
CA ALA A 351 -19.30 12.75 10.09
C ALA A 351 -19.15 13.47 11.42
N ILE A 352 -17.91 13.79 11.74
CA ILE A 352 -17.51 14.56 12.94
C ILE A 352 -16.43 15.57 12.56
N SER A 353 -16.18 16.55 13.42
CA SER A 353 -15.06 17.48 13.24
C SER A 353 -13.71 16.77 13.40
N ILE A 354 -12.63 17.41 12.98
CA ILE A 354 -11.27 16.91 13.22
C ILE A 354 -11.00 16.86 14.71
N ASP A 355 -11.32 17.93 15.48
CA ASP A 355 -11.20 17.98 16.94
C ASP A 355 -11.91 16.82 17.66
N GLU A 356 -13.10 16.43 17.18
CA GLU A 356 -13.84 15.31 17.77
C GLU A 356 -13.15 13.97 17.48
N LEU A 357 -12.55 13.81 16.29
CA LEU A 357 -11.77 12.63 15.97
C LEU A 357 -10.51 12.56 16.82
N GLU A 358 -9.81 13.68 17.01
CA GLU A 358 -8.62 13.78 17.89
C GLU A 358 -8.91 13.35 19.32
N LYS A 359 -10.00 13.84 19.89
CA LYS A 359 -10.46 13.44 21.24
C LYS A 359 -10.73 11.94 21.36
N LYS A 360 -11.19 11.31 20.29
CA LYS A 360 -11.53 9.88 20.25
C LYS A 360 -10.33 8.98 19.98
N THR A 361 -9.31 9.48 19.27
CA THR A 361 -8.15 8.69 18.82
C THR A 361 -6.88 9.01 19.60
N GLY A 362 -6.81 10.19 20.23
CA GLY A 362 -5.57 10.71 20.83
C GLY A 362 -4.51 11.12 19.80
N ILE A 363 -4.87 11.17 18.51
CA ILE A 363 -3.97 11.52 17.41
C ILE A 363 -4.22 12.99 17.05
N ASP A 364 -3.16 13.79 16.99
CA ASP A 364 -3.18 15.18 16.52
C ASP A 364 -3.13 15.16 14.98
N PHE A 365 -4.26 15.50 14.33
CA PHE A 365 -4.36 15.53 12.88
C PHE A 365 -3.99 16.90 12.31
N TYR A 366 -3.24 16.91 11.23
CA TYR A 366 -2.85 18.11 10.47
C TYR A 366 -2.06 19.17 11.27
N PRO A 367 -1.16 18.83 12.19
CA PRO A 367 -0.44 19.80 13.04
C PRO A 367 0.33 20.86 12.24
N ASN A 368 0.68 20.55 11.00
CA ASN A 368 1.36 21.48 10.09
C ASN A 368 0.42 22.55 9.50
N LEU A 369 -0.90 22.41 9.62
CA LEU A 369 -1.87 23.40 9.13
C LEU A 369 -1.70 24.72 9.87
N SER A 370 -1.53 24.66 11.18
CA SER A 370 -1.31 25.85 12.02
C SER A 370 -0.07 26.65 11.63
N LYS A 371 0.98 25.98 11.14
CA LYS A 371 2.20 26.63 10.62
C LYS A 371 1.96 27.35 9.30
N LEU A 372 0.98 26.88 8.51
CA LEU A 372 0.70 27.40 7.16
C LEU A 372 -0.31 28.56 7.16
N ILE A 373 -1.39 28.46 7.96
CA ILE A 373 -2.49 29.45 7.97
C ILE A 373 -2.66 30.18 9.30
N GLY A 374 -1.82 29.90 10.30
CA GLY A 374 -1.91 30.44 11.65
C GLY A 374 -2.82 29.59 12.55
N LYS A 375 -2.54 29.64 13.86
CA LYS A 375 -3.21 28.80 14.87
C LYS A 375 -4.73 28.99 14.91
N ASP A 376 -5.21 30.24 14.94
CA ASP A 376 -6.64 30.53 15.05
C ASP A 376 -7.44 30.10 13.81
N ALA A 377 -6.82 30.19 12.62
CA ALA A 377 -7.45 29.72 11.38
C ALA A 377 -7.47 28.20 11.29
N ALA A 378 -6.39 27.52 11.70
CA ALA A 378 -6.34 26.06 11.77
C ALA A 378 -7.38 25.51 12.76
N ALA A 379 -7.43 26.03 13.97
CA ALA A 379 -8.41 25.64 14.98
C ALA A 379 -9.87 25.80 14.50
N LYS A 380 -10.17 26.84 13.72
CA LYS A 380 -11.51 26.99 13.11
C LYS A 380 -11.80 25.91 12.07
N VAL A 381 -10.82 25.49 11.29
CA VAL A 381 -10.96 24.41 10.31
C VAL A 381 -11.16 23.07 11.00
N GLU A 382 -10.44 22.81 12.07
CA GLU A 382 -10.47 21.55 12.82
C GLU A 382 -11.74 21.39 13.65
N ALA A 383 -12.24 22.48 14.25
CA ALA A 383 -13.47 22.51 15.03
C ALA A 383 -14.76 22.52 14.19
N GLN A 384 -14.68 22.72 12.88
CA GLN A 384 -15.83 22.91 12.02
C GLN A 384 -16.69 21.63 11.95
N ASP A 385 -18.00 21.75 12.25
CA ASP A 385 -18.93 20.64 12.08
C ASP A 385 -19.21 20.40 10.59
N PRO A 386 -18.71 19.28 10.01
CA PRO A 386 -18.87 19.00 8.60
C PRO A 386 -20.34 18.74 8.20
N LYS A 387 -21.22 18.42 9.15
CA LYS A 387 -22.65 18.21 8.88
C LYS A 387 -23.37 19.49 8.45
N THR A 388 -22.86 20.63 8.87
CA THR A 388 -23.43 21.95 8.53
C THR A 388 -22.95 22.49 7.18
N ILE A 389 -21.96 21.85 6.56
CA ILE A 389 -21.29 22.34 5.35
C ILE A 389 -21.75 21.54 4.14
N SER A 390 -22.49 22.20 3.23
CA SER A 390 -23.06 21.55 2.06
C SER A 390 -22.03 20.97 1.06
N TRP A 391 -20.80 21.50 1.04
CA TRP A 391 -19.71 21.07 0.15
C TRP A 391 -19.20 19.64 0.39
N TRP A 392 -19.54 19.02 1.51
CA TRP A 392 -19.20 17.64 1.83
C TRP A 392 -20.22 16.63 1.29
N TRP A 393 -21.48 17.05 1.07
CA TRP A 393 -22.62 16.13 0.84
C TRP A 393 -23.25 16.18 -0.55
#